data_0ea8b0116a425ace99f33c9d3f37ab4f
#
_entry.id   0ea8b0116a425ace99f33c9d3f37ab4f
#
_cell.length_a   1.000
_cell.length_b   1.000
_cell.length_c   1.000
_cell.angle_alpha   90.00
_cell.angle_beta   90.00
_cell.angle_gamma   90.00
#
_symmetry.space_group_name_H-M   'P 1'
#
loop_
_entity.id
_entity.type
_entity.pdbx_description
1 polymer ?
#
loop_
_entity_poly.entity_id
_entity_poly.type
_entity_poly.pdbx_seq_one_letter_code
_entity_poly.pdbx_strand_id
1 'polypeptide(L)'
;MRVTELFVKHQHDAPLQSTAAIACSPRGIAGGVPCAPFRQALIVSGTVTAELGLKPGDLRENIVVDCDDLYGLPSGTVVQIGQARLRLTFHCEPCKKILHLIGFDRVLHRRGVFGTFINDARITVGDRFAVTEQRFEEIPYAINERLRWFLKKQGARGAALDLVHTLGLPASSGRTMPRLLGKLFGAAPAAGTVAAE
;
A
#
# COMPACT_ATOMS: atom_id res chain seq x y z
N MET A 1 14.55 14.63 7.01
CA MET A 1 13.58 14.33 5.94
C MET A 1 12.24 14.96 6.31
N ARG A 2 11.46 15.38 5.32
CA ARG A 2 10.17 16.08 5.52
C ARG A 2 9.13 15.63 4.52
N VAL A 3 7.87 15.87 4.84
CA VAL A 3 6.75 15.78 3.89
C VAL A 3 6.79 16.99 2.97
N THR A 4 6.81 16.76 1.67
CA THR A 4 6.83 17.83 0.67
C THR A 4 5.45 18.08 0.07
N GLU A 5 4.64 17.03 -0.12
CA GLU A 5 3.29 17.15 -0.65
C GLU A 5 2.37 16.09 -0.06
N LEU A 6 1.06 16.41 -0.03
CA LEU A 6 0.00 15.53 0.45
C LEU A 6 -1.15 15.50 -0.55
N PHE A 7 -1.73 14.31 -0.72
CA PHE A 7 -2.86 14.09 -1.59
C PHE A 7 -3.92 13.22 -0.95
N VAL A 8 -5.19 13.54 -1.20
CA VAL A 8 -6.35 12.73 -0.81
C VAL A 8 -7.16 12.38 -2.03
N LYS A 9 -7.65 11.16 -2.05
CA LYS A 9 -8.60 10.68 -3.03
C LYS A 9 -9.95 10.44 -2.36
N HIS A 10 -10.93 11.27 -2.66
CA HIS A 10 -12.25 11.19 -2.00
C HIS A 10 -13.19 10.17 -2.63
N GLN A 11 -13.02 9.85 -3.92
CA GLN A 11 -13.85 8.89 -4.66
C GLN A 11 -12.98 8.04 -5.59
N HIS A 12 -13.43 6.81 -5.88
CA HIS A 12 -12.63 5.84 -6.67
C HIS A 12 -12.19 6.37 -8.04
N ASP A 13 -13.04 7.09 -8.73
CA ASP A 13 -12.78 7.58 -10.09
C ASP A 13 -12.44 9.07 -10.16
N ALA A 14 -12.42 9.74 -9.01
CA ALA A 14 -12.00 11.14 -8.93
C ALA A 14 -10.46 11.27 -9.02
N PRO A 15 -9.96 12.42 -9.51
CA PRO A 15 -8.54 12.75 -9.42
C PRO A 15 -8.10 12.89 -7.96
N LEU A 16 -6.80 12.76 -7.73
CA LEU A 16 -6.19 13.14 -6.46
C LEU A 16 -6.32 14.65 -6.24
N GLN A 17 -6.59 15.04 -5.00
CA GLN A 17 -6.61 16.43 -4.60
C GLN A 17 -5.42 16.73 -3.70
N SER A 18 -4.62 17.73 -4.06
CA SER A 18 -3.56 18.24 -3.21
C SER A 18 -4.18 18.93 -1.99
N THR A 19 -3.55 18.76 -0.83
CA THR A 19 -3.99 19.35 0.42
C THR A 19 -2.79 19.73 1.30
N ALA A 20 -2.96 20.73 2.14
CA ALA A 20 -1.92 21.12 3.10
C ALA A 20 -1.82 20.16 4.29
N ALA A 21 -2.87 19.37 4.57
CA ALA A 21 -2.86 18.44 5.69
C ALA A 21 -3.88 17.31 5.49
N ILE A 22 -3.61 16.16 6.12
CA ILE A 22 -4.51 15.00 6.21
C ILE A 22 -4.71 14.60 7.67
N ALA A 23 -5.93 14.27 8.05
CA ALA A 23 -6.21 13.57 9.29
C ALA A 23 -6.18 12.06 9.02
N CYS A 24 -5.57 11.29 9.91
CA CYS A 24 -5.39 9.86 9.76
C CYS A 24 -5.68 9.10 11.06
N SER A 25 -6.01 7.85 10.94
CA SER A 25 -6.30 6.92 12.04
C SER A 25 -5.94 5.49 11.64
N PRO A 26 -5.99 4.51 12.54
CA PRO A 26 -5.86 3.09 12.18
C PRO A 26 -6.89 2.59 11.16
N ARG A 27 -7.89 3.40 10.83
CA ARG A 27 -8.87 3.13 9.75
C ARG A 27 -8.45 3.70 8.39
N GLY A 28 -7.40 4.53 8.33
CA GLY A 28 -6.90 5.18 7.11
C GLY A 28 -6.99 6.70 7.15
N ILE A 29 -7.00 7.33 5.98
CA ILE A 29 -7.08 8.79 5.81
C ILE A 29 -8.55 9.21 5.88
N ALA A 30 -8.86 10.18 6.75
CA ALA A 30 -10.20 10.72 6.90
C ALA A 30 -10.70 11.35 5.59
N GLY A 31 -11.94 11.04 5.23
CA GLY A 31 -12.54 11.51 3.96
C GLY A 31 -11.93 10.91 2.70
N GLY A 32 -10.94 10.02 2.83
CA GLY A 32 -10.37 9.29 1.71
C GLY A 32 -11.16 8.04 1.33
N VAL A 33 -10.88 7.49 0.15
CA VAL A 33 -11.45 6.20 -0.27
C VAL A 33 -11.02 5.12 0.72
N PRO A 34 -11.96 4.27 1.20
CA PRO A 34 -11.64 3.14 2.05
C PRO A 34 -10.57 2.25 1.43
N CYS A 35 -9.57 1.89 2.22
CA CYS A 35 -8.42 1.10 1.78
C CYS A 35 -8.33 -0.22 2.56
N ALA A 36 -7.67 -1.21 1.96
CA ALA A 36 -7.33 -2.44 2.66
C ALA A 36 -6.40 -2.14 3.86
N PRO A 37 -6.44 -2.95 4.94
CA PRO A 37 -5.71 -2.68 6.18
C PRO A 37 -4.20 -2.41 6.00
N PHE A 38 -3.56 -3.09 5.04
CA PHE A 38 -2.12 -2.91 4.78
C PHE A 38 -1.79 -1.89 3.68
N ARG A 39 -2.78 -1.11 3.21
CA ARG A 39 -2.65 -0.17 2.09
C ARG A 39 -3.34 1.17 2.35
N GLN A 40 -3.23 1.68 3.55
CA GLN A 40 -3.97 2.88 3.96
C GLN A 40 -3.39 4.17 3.39
N ALA A 41 -2.07 4.22 3.22
CA ALA A 41 -1.40 5.33 2.56
C ALA A 41 -0.29 4.81 1.63
N LEU A 42 -0.12 5.45 0.48
CA LEU A 42 1.02 5.26 -0.41
C LEU A 42 2.00 6.42 -0.20
N ILE A 43 3.23 6.09 0.16
CA ILE A 43 4.33 7.03 0.39
C ILE A 43 5.31 6.90 -0.76
N VAL A 44 5.77 8.02 -1.31
CA VAL A 44 6.79 8.05 -2.37
C VAL A 44 7.94 9.00 -2.02
N SER A 45 9.12 8.73 -2.56
CA SER A 45 10.24 9.67 -2.56
C SER A 45 10.05 10.69 -3.68
N GLY A 46 10.06 11.97 -3.34
CA GLY A 46 10.00 13.06 -4.31
C GLY A 46 11.20 13.04 -5.27
N THR A 47 12.41 12.76 -4.76
CA THR A 47 13.63 12.61 -5.56
C THR A 47 13.48 11.52 -6.61
N VAL A 48 13.05 10.32 -6.19
CA VAL A 48 12.86 9.19 -7.12
C VAL A 48 11.73 9.47 -8.12
N THR A 49 10.66 10.15 -7.71
CA THR A 49 9.59 10.55 -8.63
C THR A 49 10.10 11.48 -9.72
N ALA A 50 10.94 12.47 -9.36
CA ALA A 50 11.57 13.38 -10.30
C ALA A 50 12.55 12.67 -11.24
N GLU A 51 13.39 11.75 -10.75
CA GLU A 51 14.29 10.92 -11.57
C GLU A 51 13.53 10.07 -12.61
N LEU A 52 12.33 9.64 -12.27
CA LEU A 52 11.45 8.92 -13.20
C LEU A 52 10.81 9.82 -14.25
N GLY A 53 10.97 11.15 -14.14
CA GLY A 53 10.35 12.14 -15.01
C GLY A 53 8.87 12.34 -14.73
N LEU A 54 8.42 12.01 -13.52
CA LEU A 54 7.04 12.12 -13.07
C LEU A 54 6.83 13.33 -12.17
N LYS A 55 5.59 13.75 -12.03
CA LYS A 55 5.16 14.80 -11.11
C LYS A 55 4.53 14.17 -9.85
N PRO A 56 4.57 14.87 -8.72
CA PRO A 56 3.79 14.50 -7.55
C PRO A 56 2.30 14.30 -7.91
N GLY A 57 1.73 13.20 -7.44
CA GLY A 57 0.37 12.76 -7.78
C GLY A 57 0.29 11.71 -8.90
N ASP A 58 1.28 11.63 -9.80
CA ASP A 58 1.28 10.71 -10.94
C ASP A 58 1.29 9.24 -10.52
N LEU A 59 1.98 8.91 -9.43
CA LEU A 59 2.02 7.56 -8.88
C LEU A 59 0.80 7.23 -8.02
N ARG A 60 -0.13 8.20 -7.86
CA ARG A 60 -1.36 8.10 -7.08
C ARG A 60 -1.11 7.93 -5.59
N GLU A 61 -0.04 8.55 -5.13
CA GLU A 61 0.41 8.55 -3.74
C GLU A 61 -0.44 9.49 -2.86
N ASN A 62 -0.34 9.26 -1.54
CA ASN A 62 -0.93 10.12 -0.53
C ASN A 62 0.09 11.08 0.09
N ILE A 63 1.34 10.63 0.21
CA ILE A 63 2.40 11.34 0.94
C ILE A 63 3.65 11.34 0.10
N VAL A 64 4.19 12.50 -0.20
CA VAL A 64 5.50 12.67 -0.82
C VAL A 64 6.49 13.13 0.24
N VAL A 65 7.66 12.49 0.28
CA VAL A 65 8.72 12.80 1.25
C VAL A 65 10.07 13.01 0.56
N ASP A 66 10.93 13.82 1.14
CA ASP A 66 12.33 14.02 0.72
C ASP A 66 13.25 12.94 1.32
N CYS A 67 12.91 11.67 1.10
CA CYS A 67 13.63 10.51 1.63
C CYS A 67 14.14 9.63 0.49
N ASP A 68 15.44 9.68 0.23
CA ASP A 68 16.06 8.93 -0.88
C ASP A 68 16.06 7.42 -0.60
N ASP A 69 16.29 7.02 0.65
CA ASP A 69 16.36 5.61 1.07
C ASP A 69 14.99 4.98 1.38
N LEU A 70 13.87 5.66 1.04
CA LEU A 70 12.52 5.17 1.36
C LEU A 70 12.30 3.72 0.90
N TYR A 71 12.78 3.38 -0.28
CA TYR A 71 12.56 2.06 -0.90
C TYR A 71 13.47 0.97 -0.37
N GLY A 72 14.54 1.34 0.33
CA GLY A 72 15.43 0.41 1.05
C GLY A 72 14.95 0.07 2.46
N LEU A 73 13.95 0.77 2.98
CA LEU A 73 13.41 0.50 4.32
C LEU A 73 12.67 -0.84 4.36
N PRO A 74 13.01 -1.76 5.28
CA PRO A 74 12.35 -3.05 5.39
C PRO A 74 10.87 -2.91 5.72
N SER A 75 10.06 -3.86 5.25
CA SER A 75 8.68 -4.03 5.72
C SER A 75 8.66 -4.16 7.26
N GLY A 76 7.62 -3.65 7.89
CA GLY A 76 7.50 -3.62 9.36
C GLY A 76 8.21 -2.44 10.03
N THR A 77 9.02 -1.66 9.30
CA THR A 77 9.60 -0.42 9.81
C THR A 77 8.48 0.55 10.21
N VAL A 78 8.61 1.19 11.36
CA VAL A 78 7.72 2.29 11.75
C VAL A 78 8.41 3.61 11.45
N VAL A 79 7.73 4.44 10.67
CA VAL A 79 8.12 5.83 10.44
C VAL A 79 7.21 6.76 11.22
N GLN A 80 7.77 7.85 11.69
CA GLN A 80 7.05 8.96 12.31
C GLN A 80 6.99 10.14 11.36
N ILE A 81 5.79 10.69 11.16
CA ILE A 81 5.53 11.86 10.33
C ILE A 81 4.76 12.87 11.20
N GLY A 82 5.43 13.91 11.68
CA GLY A 82 4.86 14.77 12.71
C GLY A 82 4.45 13.94 13.93
N GLN A 83 3.16 13.89 14.25
CA GLN A 83 2.61 13.05 15.34
C GLN A 83 2.08 11.70 14.85
N ALA A 84 1.96 11.49 13.54
CA ALA A 84 1.50 10.23 12.97
C ALA A 84 2.61 9.19 13.00
N ARG A 85 2.26 7.94 13.31
CA ARG A 85 3.13 6.78 13.18
C ARG A 85 2.53 5.82 12.16
N LEU A 86 3.36 5.41 11.21
CA LEU A 86 2.98 4.46 10.16
C LEU A 86 3.92 3.27 10.19
N ARG A 87 3.35 2.07 10.17
CA ARG A 87 4.05 0.84 9.82
C ARG A 87 4.16 0.76 8.30
N LEU A 88 5.35 0.70 7.74
CA LEU A 88 5.57 0.36 6.34
C LEU A 88 5.21 -1.10 6.11
N THR A 89 4.51 -1.40 5.02
CA THR A 89 3.99 -2.74 4.76
C THR A 89 4.68 -3.42 3.59
N PHE A 90 4.48 -2.97 2.38
CA PHE A 90 5.12 -3.52 1.19
C PHE A 90 5.13 -2.51 0.03
N HIS A 91 5.97 -2.76 -0.96
CA HIS A 91 6.04 -1.90 -2.14
C HIS A 91 4.75 -1.95 -2.96
N CYS A 92 4.39 -0.83 -3.55
CA CYS A 92 3.27 -0.77 -4.46
C CYS A 92 3.63 -1.40 -5.80
N GLU A 93 2.86 -2.38 -6.22
CA GLU A 93 3.04 -3.06 -7.50
C GLU A 93 2.73 -2.11 -8.68
N PRO A 94 3.52 -2.15 -9.76
CA PRO A 94 3.15 -1.49 -11.01
C PRO A 94 1.79 -1.99 -11.50
N CYS A 95 0.93 -1.08 -11.94
CA CYS A 95 -0.40 -1.46 -12.40
C CYS A 95 -0.83 -0.61 -13.60
N LYS A 96 -1.84 -1.08 -14.32
CA LYS A 96 -2.38 -0.42 -15.53
C LYS A 96 -2.71 1.07 -15.34
N LYS A 97 -2.97 1.51 -14.10
CA LYS A 97 -3.32 2.91 -13.82
C LYS A 97 -2.17 3.89 -14.00
N ILE A 98 -0.92 3.43 -14.03
CA ILE A 98 0.28 4.27 -14.19
C ILE A 98 1.13 3.87 -15.41
N LEU A 99 0.89 2.69 -16.01
CA LEU A 99 1.71 2.21 -17.14
C LEU A 99 1.57 3.03 -18.42
N HIS A 100 0.59 3.93 -18.48
CA HIS A 100 0.49 4.93 -19.57
C HIS A 100 1.44 6.11 -19.37
N LEU A 101 1.95 6.31 -18.14
CA LEU A 101 2.90 7.37 -17.81
C LEU A 101 4.35 6.87 -17.85
N ILE A 102 4.58 5.62 -17.46
CA ILE A 102 5.92 5.06 -17.29
C ILE A 102 5.92 3.54 -17.51
N GLY A 103 6.98 3.03 -18.15
CA GLY A 103 7.16 1.60 -18.40
C GLY A 103 7.31 0.78 -17.09
N PHE A 104 6.85 -0.47 -17.12
CA PHE A 104 6.84 -1.38 -15.99
C PHE A 104 8.21 -1.51 -15.31
N ASP A 105 9.27 -1.77 -16.10
CA ASP A 105 10.61 -2.04 -15.56
C ASP A 105 11.23 -0.82 -14.88
N ARG A 106 10.87 0.38 -15.33
CA ARG A 106 11.38 1.62 -14.74
C ARG A 106 10.79 1.91 -13.35
N VAL A 107 9.57 1.47 -13.10
CA VAL A 107 8.82 1.77 -11.88
C VAL A 107 8.74 0.58 -10.91
N LEU A 108 9.22 -0.58 -11.31
CA LEU A 108 9.30 -1.76 -10.46
C LEU A 108 10.15 -1.45 -9.20
N HIS A 109 9.63 -1.74 -8.02
CA HIS A 109 10.20 -1.42 -6.70
C HIS A 109 10.40 0.07 -6.40
N ARG A 110 9.98 0.98 -7.30
CA ARG A 110 10.16 2.41 -7.18
C ARG A 110 8.85 3.21 -7.19
N ARG A 111 7.71 2.51 -7.23
CA ARG A 111 6.39 3.14 -7.30
C ARG A 111 5.94 3.75 -5.99
N GLY A 112 6.47 3.32 -4.88
CA GLY A 112 6.11 3.75 -3.54
C GLY A 112 6.00 2.60 -2.57
N VAL A 113 5.90 2.93 -1.29
CA VAL A 113 5.74 1.99 -0.19
C VAL A 113 4.38 2.24 0.47
N PHE A 114 3.60 1.19 0.68
CA PHE A 114 2.36 1.31 1.45
C PHE A 114 2.64 1.37 2.94
N GLY A 115 1.75 2.06 3.65
CA GLY A 115 1.78 2.13 5.10
C GLY A 115 0.40 1.97 5.72
N THR A 116 0.41 1.57 7.00
CA THR A 116 -0.75 1.48 7.88
C THR A 116 -0.54 2.40 9.07
N PHE A 117 -1.49 3.27 9.35
CA PHE A 117 -1.45 4.15 10.51
C PHE A 117 -1.64 3.36 11.81
N ILE A 118 -0.86 3.72 12.83
CA ILE A 118 -0.87 3.06 14.14
C ILE A 118 -1.68 3.87 15.16
N ASN A 119 -1.79 5.18 14.96
CA ASN A 119 -2.48 6.11 15.85
C ASN A 119 -3.31 7.13 15.09
N ASP A 120 -4.21 7.79 15.81
CA ASP A 120 -4.90 8.98 15.33
C ASP A 120 -3.93 10.14 15.34
N ALA A 121 -3.86 10.89 14.23
CA ALA A 121 -3.00 12.05 14.09
C ALA A 121 -3.40 12.93 12.91
N ARG A 122 -2.71 14.06 12.78
CA ARG A 122 -2.73 14.94 11.63
C ARG A 122 -1.32 15.01 11.04
N ILE A 123 -1.21 14.90 9.72
CA ILE A 123 0.03 15.13 8.96
C ILE A 123 -0.14 16.41 8.17
N THR A 124 0.88 17.26 8.19
CA THR A 124 0.91 18.55 7.49
C THR A 124 2.14 18.59 6.58
N VAL A 125 2.03 19.27 5.45
CA VAL A 125 3.20 19.56 4.60
C VAL A 125 4.27 20.29 5.44
N GLY A 126 5.52 19.83 5.32
CA GLY A 126 6.65 20.31 6.13
C GLY A 126 6.90 19.46 7.39
N ASP A 127 5.99 18.58 7.79
CA ASP A 127 6.22 17.68 8.94
C ASP A 127 7.48 16.85 8.76
N ARG A 128 8.20 16.65 9.86
CA ARG A 128 9.39 15.80 9.88
C ARG A 128 9.02 14.35 9.62
N PHE A 129 9.73 13.72 8.69
CA PHE A 129 9.73 12.28 8.45
C PHE A 129 10.96 11.66 9.10
N ALA A 130 10.78 10.68 9.97
CA ALA A 130 11.86 9.99 10.65
C ALA A 130 11.58 8.49 10.78
N VAL A 131 12.61 7.66 10.60
CA VAL A 131 12.56 6.23 10.93
C VAL A 131 12.67 6.07 12.45
N THR A 132 11.83 5.23 13.05
CA THR A 132 11.89 4.94 14.49
C THR A 132 12.57 3.59 14.75
N GLU A 133 12.86 3.30 16.01
CA GLU A 133 13.37 1.99 16.43
C GLU A 133 12.28 0.91 16.46
N GLN A 134 11.02 1.31 16.52
CA GLN A 134 9.90 0.37 16.56
C GLN A 134 9.82 -0.43 15.26
N ARG A 135 9.64 -1.75 15.41
CA ARG A 135 9.50 -2.68 14.29
C ARG A 135 8.31 -3.58 14.51
N PHE A 136 7.63 -3.87 13.42
CA PHE A 136 6.66 -4.96 13.32
C PHE A 136 7.27 -6.11 12.53
N GLU A 137 6.59 -7.24 12.55
CA GLU A 137 6.93 -8.35 11.69
C GLU A 137 6.91 -7.93 10.22
N GLU A 138 7.88 -8.40 9.48
CA GLU A 138 8.01 -8.17 8.05
C GLU A 138 6.88 -8.86 7.27
N ILE A 139 6.30 -8.14 6.31
CA ILE A 139 5.34 -8.68 5.35
C ILE A 139 6.13 -9.01 4.07
N PRO A 140 6.20 -10.28 3.65
CA PRO A 140 6.96 -10.66 2.47
C PRO A 140 6.57 -9.88 1.22
N TYR A 141 7.56 -9.45 0.44
CA TYR A 141 7.30 -8.75 -0.82
C TYR A 141 6.76 -9.69 -1.91
N ALA A 142 7.35 -10.88 -2.03
CA ALA A 142 6.92 -11.87 -3.03
C ALA A 142 5.48 -12.34 -2.77
N ILE A 143 4.65 -12.35 -3.80
CA ILE A 143 3.20 -12.63 -3.70
C ILE A 143 2.92 -13.98 -3.02
N ASN A 144 3.66 -15.04 -3.41
CA ASN A 144 3.47 -16.38 -2.86
C ASN A 144 3.84 -16.46 -1.37
N GLU A 145 4.90 -15.78 -0.98
CA GLU A 145 5.36 -15.72 0.42
C GLU A 145 4.42 -14.86 1.26
N ARG A 146 3.95 -13.74 0.72
CA ARG A 146 2.95 -12.87 1.36
C ARG A 146 1.64 -13.62 1.60
N LEU A 147 1.21 -14.43 0.63
CA LEU A 147 0.02 -15.25 0.76
C LEU A 147 0.20 -16.32 1.84
N ARG A 148 1.34 -17.04 1.89
CA ARG A 148 1.64 -18.01 2.96
C ARG A 148 1.69 -17.35 4.32
N TRP A 149 2.36 -16.19 4.43
CA TRP A 149 2.45 -15.42 5.66
C TRP A 149 1.06 -15.05 6.19
N PHE A 150 0.20 -14.50 5.32
CA PHE A 150 -1.15 -14.10 5.69
C PHE A 150 -2.01 -15.30 6.15
N LEU A 151 -2.01 -16.38 5.38
CA LEU A 151 -2.81 -17.57 5.70
C LEU A 151 -2.33 -18.28 6.97
N LYS A 152 -1.04 -18.26 7.25
CA LYS A 152 -0.49 -18.77 8.52
C LYS A 152 -1.03 -17.98 9.71
N LYS A 153 -1.25 -16.66 9.55
CA LYS A 153 -1.73 -15.78 10.64
C LYS A 153 -3.24 -15.77 10.79
N GLN A 154 -3.98 -15.76 9.69
CA GLN A 154 -5.42 -15.55 9.68
C GLN A 154 -6.23 -16.84 9.45
N GLY A 155 -5.56 -17.95 9.16
CA GLY A 155 -6.20 -19.17 8.70
C GLY A 155 -6.72 -19.07 7.25
N ALA A 156 -7.13 -20.22 6.70
CA ALA A 156 -7.54 -20.34 5.28
C ALA A 156 -8.94 -19.79 4.97
N ARG A 157 -9.56 -19.09 5.89
CA ARG A 157 -10.94 -18.59 5.75
C ARG A 157 -10.95 -17.19 5.13
N GLY A 158 -11.30 -17.08 3.86
CA GLY A 158 -11.52 -15.82 3.16
C GLY A 158 -11.87 -16.07 1.70
N ALA A 159 -12.81 -15.28 1.15
CA ALA A 159 -13.07 -15.31 -0.28
C ALA A 159 -11.81 -14.84 -1.04
N ALA A 160 -11.55 -15.40 -2.21
CA ALA A 160 -10.37 -15.08 -3.01
C ALA A 160 -10.21 -13.57 -3.30
N LEU A 161 -11.32 -12.85 -3.42
CA LEU A 161 -11.34 -11.40 -3.61
C LEU A 161 -10.89 -10.64 -2.34
N ASP A 162 -11.31 -11.08 -1.16
CA ASP A 162 -10.90 -10.46 0.11
C ASP A 162 -9.40 -10.61 0.32
N LEU A 163 -8.85 -11.77 -0.04
CA LEU A 163 -7.40 -12.01 -0.02
C LEU A 163 -6.65 -11.06 -0.94
N VAL A 164 -7.15 -10.86 -2.17
CA VAL A 164 -6.53 -9.93 -3.13
C VAL A 164 -6.50 -8.51 -2.58
N HIS A 165 -7.61 -8.03 -2.02
CA HIS A 165 -7.69 -6.69 -1.44
C HIS A 165 -6.80 -6.55 -0.20
N THR A 166 -6.89 -7.48 0.74
CA THR A 166 -6.16 -7.45 2.00
C THR A 166 -4.64 -7.52 1.79
N LEU A 167 -4.19 -8.37 0.86
CA LEU A 167 -2.77 -8.53 0.55
C LEU A 167 -2.22 -7.51 -0.44
N GLY A 168 -3.06 -6.62 -0.93
CA GLY A 168 -2.64 -5.59 -1.87
C GLY A 168 -2.21 -6.11 -3.23
N LEU A 169 -2.74 -7.24 -3.65
CA LEU A 169 -2.42 -7.83 -4.94
C LEU A 169 -3.14 -7.09 -6.08
N PRO A 170 -2.62 -7.15 -7.31
CA PRO A 170 -3.34 -6.66 -8.48
C PRO A 170 -4.71 -7.33 -8.61
N ALA A 171 -5.73 -6.58 -9.04
CA ALA A 171 -7.09 -7.14 -9.21
C ALA A 171 -7.13 -8.36 -10.14
N SER A 172 -6.21 -8.44 -11.12
CA SER A 172 -6.03 -9.60 -11.99
C SER A 172 -5.68 -10.88 -11.23
N SER A 173 -5.07 -10.77 -10.05
CA SER A 173 -4.72 -11.92 -9.21
C SER A 173 -5.95 -12.64 -8.66
N GLY A 174 -7.12 -12.00 -8.60
CA GLY A 174 -8.37 -12.63 -8.18
C GLY A 174 -8.72 -13.86 -9.04
N ARG A 175 -8.48 -13.79 -10.35
CA ARG A 175 -8.75 -14.91 -11.27
C ARG A 175 -7.78 -16.09 -11.09
N THR A 176 -6.56 -15.81 -10.66
CA THR A 176 -5.50 -16.82 -10.47
C THR A 176 -5.42 -17.33 -9.04
N MET A 177 -6.09 -16.65 -8.09
CA MET A 177 -6.03 -16.95 -6.67
C MET A 177 -6.43 -18.41 -6.34
N PRO A 178 -7.53 -18.98 -6.84
CA PRO A 178 -7.90 -20.35 -6.55
C PRO A 178 -6.81 -21.34 -6.98
N ARG A 179 -6.22 -21.15 -8.16
CA ARG A 179 -5.11 -21.97 -8.66
C ARG A 179 -3.85 -21.81 -7.82
N LEU A 180 -3.58 -20.59 -7.37
CA LEU A 180 -2.43 -20.28 -6.51
C LEU A 180 -2.57 -20.94 -5.15
N LEU A 181 -3.75 -20.86 -4.53
CA LEU A 181 -4.07 -21.52 -3.28
C LEU A 181 -3.95 -23.05 -3.40
N GLY A 182 -4.49 -23.62 -4.48
CA GLY A 182 -4.37 -25.06 -4.75
C GLY A 182 -2.92 -25.52 -4.87
N LYS A 183 -2.05 -24.74 -5.52
CA LYS A 183 -0.61 -25.06 -5.63
C LYS A 183 0.13 -24.95 -4.28
N LEU A 184 -0.28 -24.03 -3.42
CA LEU A 184 0.41 -23.76 -2.15
C LEU A 184 -0.02 -24.69 -1.01
N PHE A 185 -1.26 -25.18 -1.03
CA PHE A 185 -1.88 -25.89 0.09
C PHE A 185 -2.52 -27.24 -0.25
N GLY A 186 -2.39 -27.72 -1.51
CA GLY A 186 -3.17 -28.89 -1.96
C GLY A 186 -4.67 -28.54 -2.07
N ALA A 187 -5.49 -29.36 -2.71
CA ALA A 187 -6.89 -29.13 -3.09
C ALA A 187 -7.52 -27.75 -2.81
N ALA A 188 -8.00 -27.10 -3.86
CA ALA A 188 -8.71 -25.82 -3.74
C ALA A 188 -9.87 -25.93 -2.74
N PRO A 189 -10.10 -24.91 -1.87
CA PRO A 189 -11.35 -24.84 -1.13
C PRO A 189 -12.50 -24.81 -2.15
N ALA A 190 -13.47 -25.71 -1.98
CA ALA A 190 -14.65 -25.77 -2.82
C ALA A 190 -15.29 -24.38 -2.91
N ALA A 191 -15.53 -23.91 -4.12
CA ALA A 191 -16.32 -22.72 -4.37
C ALA A 191 -17.71 -22.96 -3.75
N GLY A 192 -18.02 -22.23 -2.69
CA GLY A 192 -19.35 -22.26 -2.08
C GLY A 192 -20.36 -21.88 -3.16
N THR A 193 -21.20 -22.80 -3.52
CA THR A 193 -22.39 -22.61 -4.35
C THR A 193 -23.26 -21.57 -3.63
N VAL A 194 -23.36 -20.38 -4.18
CA VAL A 194 -24.40 -19.44 -3.76
C VAL A 194 -25.72 -20.05 -4.21
N ALA A 195 -26.46 -20.64 -3.27
CA ALA A 195 -27.84 -21.03 -3.54
C ALA A 195 -28.62 -19.74 -3.78
N ALA A 196 -29.25 -19.68 -4.96
CA ALA A 196 -30.29 -18.72 -5.26
C ALA A 196 -31.55 -19.14 -4.48
N GLU A 197 -32.04 -18.25 -3.62
CA GLU A 197 -33.44 -18.13 -3.22
C GLU A 197 -33.82 -16.65 -3.23
#